data_fe9eab77aae1f2b56eb30a98c6f4b0ae
#
_entry.id   fe9eab77aae1f2b56eb30a98c6f4b0ae
#
_cell.length_a   1.000
_cell.length_b   1.000
_cell.length_c   1.000
_cell.angle_alpha   90.00
_cell.angle_beta   90.00
_cell.angle_gamma   90.00
#
_symmetry.space_group_name_H-M   'P 1'
#
loop_
_entity.id
_entity.type
_entity.pdbx_description
1 polymer ?
#
loop_
_entity_poly.entity_id
_entity_poly.type
_entity_poly.pdbx_seq_one_letter_code
_entity_poly.pdbx_strand_id
1 'polypeptide(L)'
;MKPPLKLTAQSVAVALSATRRECVERKGRALPAGKRLQAAATVHIFVLILIASFAYPTSAVTLRDVLRTTLERNPAILEAKAGLEQAAGQRLVFRSIVWPDFDVNVPAGVQYGHRAGENGVKGFAVGRGNLEQTLFNIAVPPSLRRGDIEVLIAQQQLNVAVVEQLHAARLAFYAALYNRSLESIRDEQRQKLEENVATQKNRFEAGLADRSAFTSATVQADELIPQSEAAQRAYREAQLNLAQAMGIDPAKSSLPEPDGELEFVPMRIDIAAETAAALQRRVDLKLARLFVRAANEDQRIIAADYYPRLVGSVHGEWVPVTGIHRQESTSKTQDFIGSELREKAAYTWRVIDNGKVGGAVLRARAAREENELTCRKLESNVSRELSRIANDVQAIAAREKSLASASAAAEESARTVRENVATGLISPLDYRVSQTAFLTTKSGLLDAIYQHNVAAAEWDRAAGRYFQFSYETHKSGSQADK
;
A
#
# COMPACT_ATOMS: atom_id res chain seq x y z
N MET A 1 7.23 3.48 31.69
CA MET A 1 6.94 2.71 30.47
C MET A 1 7.37 1.26 30.70
N LYS A 2 6.43 0.34 30.78
CA LYS A 2 6.73 -1.11 30.89
C LYS A 2 7.01 -1.66 29.49
N PRO A 3 8.02 -2.52 29.29
CA PRO A 3 8.31 -3.12 27.99
C PRO A 3 7.28 -4.21 27.66
N PRO A 4 7.02 -4.50 26.36
CA PRO A 4 6.10 -5.54 25.96
C PRO A 4 6.65 -6.93 26.24
N LEU A 5 5.81 -7.82 26.75
CA LEU A 5 6.07 -9.24 26.98
C LEU A 5 6.46 -9.93 25.66
N LYS A 6 7.72 -10.32 25.54
CA LYS A 6 8.18 -11.23 24.49
C LYS A 6 7.77 -12.65 24.87
N LEU A 7 6.79 -13.20 24.18
CA LEU A 7 6.55 -14.65 24.19
C LEU A 7 7.69 -15.33 23.42
N THR A 8 8.61 -15.94 24.13
CA THR A 8 9.72 -16.69 23.53
C THR A 8 9.28 -18.12 23.23
N ALA A 9 9.86 -18.69 22.19
CA ALA A 9 9.62 -20.07 21.73
C ALA A 9 9.81 -21.16 22.85
N GLN A 10 10.36 -20.80 23.97
CA GLN A 10 10.51 -21.68 25.14
C GLN A 10 9.19 -21.95 25.87
N SER A 11 8.21 -21.05 25.84
CA SER A 11 6.92 -21.26 26.51
C SER A 11 6.04 -22.30 25.81
N VAL A 12 6.22 -22.50 24.49
CA VAL A 12 5.50 -23.55 23.74
C VAL A 12 6.12 -24.92 23.93
N ALA A 13 7.44 -25.01 24.13
CA ALA A 13 8.12 -26.27 24.35
C ALA A 13 7.81 -26.88 25.73
N VAL A 14 7.55 -26.05 26.75
CA VAL A 14 7.19 -26.51 28.10
C VAL A 14 5.76 -27.06 28.14
N ALA A 15 4.81 -26.48 27.36
CA ALA A 15 3.44 -26.99 27.28
C ALA A 15 3.36 -28.36 26.56
N LEU A 16 4.20 -28.59 25.53
CA LEU A 16 4.28 -29.86 24.82
C LEU A 16 4.99 -30.98 25.60
N SER A 17 5.88 -30.64 26.51
CA SER A 17 6.56 -31.61 27.36
C SER A 17 5.71 -32.11 28.56
N ALA A 18 4.78 -31.27 29.04
CA ALA A 18 3.84 -31.64 30.09
C ALA A 18 2.80 -32.67 29.62
N THR A 19 2.27 -32.50 28.40
CA THR A 19 1.33 -33.46 27.80
C THR A 19 1.96 -34.80 27.44
N ARG A 20 3.28 -34.87 27.23
CA ARG A 20 4.00 -36.11 26.92
C ARG A 20 4.28 -36.93 28.18
N ARG A 21 4.40 -36.33 29.35
CA ARG A 21 4.62 -37.05 30.64
C ARG A 21 3.35 -37.69 31.16
N GLU A 22 2.16 -37.08 30.95
CA GLU A 22 0.89 -37.69 31.38
C GLU A 22 0.48 -38.91 30.52
N CYS A 23 0.96 -39.04 29.28
CA CYS A 23 0.69 -40.20 28.43
C CYS A 23 1.55 -41.43 28.74
N VAL A 24 2.68 -41.29 29.44
CA VAL A 24 3.59 -42.42 29.75
C VAL A 24 3.22 -43.12 31.05
N GLU A 25 2.62 -42.45 32.04
CA GLU A 25 2.26 -43.05 33.33
C GLU A 25 0.94 -43.83 33.36
N ARG A 26 0.15 -43.87 32.30
CA ARG A 26 -1.11 -44.66 32.23
C ARG A 26 -1.02 -45.98 31.48
N LYS A 27 0.16 -46.56 31.29
CA LYS A 27 0.31 -47.91 30.74
C LYS A 27 0.31 -48.99 31.85
N GLY A 28 -0.84 -49.21 32.48
CA GLY A 28 -0.89 -50.25 33.52
C GLY A 28 -2.27 -50.79 33.88
N ARG A 29 -3.36 -50.45 33.20
CA ARG A 29 -4.65 -51.12 33.46
C ARG A 29 -5.39 -51.39 32.17
N ALA A 30 -5.60 -52.68 31.83
CA ALA A 30 -6.40 -53.15 30.73
C ALA A 30 -7.88 -52.85 30.99
N LEU A 31 -8.50 -52.07 30.13
CA LEU A 31 -9.94 -51.78 30.14
C LEU A 31 -10.71 -52.94 29.47
N PRO A 32 -11.90 -53.34 29.98
CA PRO A 32 -12.72 -54.42 29.40
C PRO A 32 -13.21 -54.06 28.02
N ALA A 33 -13.34 -55.08 27.16
CA ALA A 33 -13.55 -54.99 25.72
C ALA A 33 -14.77 -54.13 25.27
N GLY A 34 -15.81 -53.99 26.09
CA GLY A 34 -17.00 -53.17 25.77
C GLY A 34 -16.81 -51.64 25.73
N LYS A 35 -15.76 -51.13 26.41
CA LYS A 35 -15.45 -49.68 26.42
C LYS A 35 -14.51 -49.25 25.29
N ARG A 36 -13.86 -50.19 24.60
CA ARG A 36 -12.97 -49.91 23.45
C ARG A 36 -13.74 -49.51 22.18
N LEU A 37 -14.94 -50.03 21.98
CA LEU A 37 -15.82 -49.68 20.84
C LEU A 37 -16.42 -48.27 21.01
N GLN A 38 -16.78 -47.84 22.23
CA GLN A 38 -17.30 -46.49 22.45
C GLN A 38 -16.22 -45.43 22.39
N ALA A 39 -14.97 -45.72 22.80
CA ALA A 39 -13.87 -44.80 22.70
C ALA A 39 -13.38 -44.60 21.26
N ALA A 40 -13.44 -45.66 20.43
CA ALA A 40 -13.13 -45.54 19.00
C ALA A 40 -14.18 -44.74 18.25
N ALA A 41 -15.48 -44.95 18.54
CA ALA A 41 -16.55 -44.17 17.93
C ALA A 41 -16.51 -42.67 18.31
N THR A 42 -16.21 -42.32 19.57
CA THR A 42 -16.07 -40.94 20.01
C THR A 42 -14.85 -40.26 19.38
N VAL A 43 -13.74 -40.94 19.20
CA VAL A 43 -12.55 -40.36 18.52
C VAL A 43 -12.83 -40.11 17.03
N HIS A 44 -13.54 -41.04 16.36
CA HIS A 44 -13.92 -40.84 14.95
C HIS A 44 -14.95 -39.71 14.76
N ILE A 45 -15.90 -39.53 15.66
CA ILE A 45 -16.83 -38.40 15.66
C ILE A 45 -16.11 -37.09 15.94
N PHE A 46 -15.16 -37.03 16.86
CA PHE A 46 -14.35 -35.84 17.11
C PHE A 46 -13.42 -35.49 15.93
N VAL A 47 -12.82 -36.47 15.27
CA VAL A 47 -12.00 -36.27 14.07
C VAL A 47 -12.87 -35.83 12.88
N LEU A 48 -14.08 -36.37 12.71
CA LEU A 48 -15.04 -35.93 11.70
C LEU A 48 -15.58 -34.51 11.98
N ILE A 49 -15.83 -34.14 13.24
CA ILE A 49 -16.23 -32.78 13.62
C ILE A 49 -15.05 -31.82 13.45
N LEU A 50 -13.80 -32.24 13.72
CA LEU A 50 -12.61 -31.41 13.52
C LEU A 50 -12.33 -31.20 12.01
N ILE A 51 -12.59 -32.19 11.16
CA ILE A 51 -12.44 -32.06 9.69
C ILE A 51 -13.57 -31.22 9.09
N ALA A 52 -14.79 -31.29 9.63
CA ALA A 52 -15.90 -30.43 9.24
C ALA A 52 -15.71 -28.96 9.64
N SER A 53 -14.86 -28.69 10.66
CA SER A 53 -14.54 -27.32 11.09
C SER A 53 -13.47 -26.63 10.24
N PHE A 54 -12.84 -27.33 9.28
CA PHE A 54 -11.87 -26.79 8.31
C PHE A 54 -12.45 -26.58 6.91
N ALA A 55 -13.76 -26.69 6.74
CA ALA A 55 -14.40 -26.03 5.63
C ALA A 55 -14.30 -24.53 5.91
N TYR A 56 -13.26 -23.87 5.41
CA TYR A 56 -13.21 -22.43 5.33
C TYR A 56 -14.48 -22.02 4.56
N PRO A 57 -15.43 -21.31 5.18
CA PRO A 57 -16.50 -20.75 4.38
C PRO A 57 -15.80 -19.86 3.35
N THR A 58 -16.05 -20.09 2.08
CA THR A 58 -15.83 -19.10 1.04
C THR A 58 -16.68 -17.91 1.46
N SER A 59 -16.13 -17.03 2.28
CA SER A 59 -16.87 -15.88 2.78
C SER A 59 -17.01 -14.93 1.61
N ALA A 60 -18.22 -14.80 1.12
CA ALA A 60 -18.60 -13.76 0.21
C ALA A 60 -18.10 -12.42 0.77
N VAL A 61 -17.31 -11.68 -0.02
CA VAL A 61 -16.58 -10.50 0.44
C VAL A 61 -17.30 -9.25 -0.05
N THR A 62 -17.78 -8.43 0.89
CA THR A 62 -18.39 -7.13 0.56
C THR A 62 -17.34 -6.07 0.23
N LEU A 63 -17.74 -5.00 -0.46
CA LEU A 63 -16.86 -3.85 -0.73
C LEU A 63 -16.22 -3.31 0.56
N ARG A 64 -16.97 -3.28 1.66
CA ARG A 64 -16.46 -2.82 2.96
C ARG A 64 -15.33 -3.71 3.48
N ASP A 65 -15.48 -5.02 3.35
CA ASP A 65 -14.47 -6.00 3.79
C ASP A 65 -13.22 -5.91 2.91
N VAL A 66 -13.39 -5.70 1.60
CA VAL A 66 -12.28 -5.46 0.65
C VAL A 66 -11.48 -4.25 1.08
N LEU A 67 -12.12 -3.10 1.28
CA LEU A 67 -11.44 -1.86 1.65
C LEU A 67 -10.74 -1.98 3.01
N ARG A 68 -11.36 -2.65 3.99
CA ARG A 68 -10.76 -2.90 5.30
C ARG A 68 -9.54 -3.80 5.20
N THR A 69 -9.64 -4.92 4.48
CA THR A 69 -8.53 -5.85 4.31
C THR A 69 -7.37 -5.21 3.56
N THR A 70 -7.66 -4.38 2.54
CA THR A 70 -6.66 -3.58 1.83
C THR A 70 -5.89 -2.66 2.78
N LEU A 71 -6.58 -1.94 3.67
CA LEU A 71 -5.93 -1.07 4.67
C LEU A 71 -5.02 -1.83 5.63
N GLU A 72 -5.38 -3.08 5.97
CA GLU A 72 -4.67 -3.88 6.95
C GLU A 72 -3.50 -4.67 6.34
N ARG A 73 -3.62 -5.14 5.10
CA ARG A 73 -2.72 -6.15 4.52
C ARG A 73 -2.00 -5.75 3.25
N ASN A 74 -2.47 -4.69 2.54
CA ASN A 74 -1.85 -4.31 1.27
C ASN A 74 -0.37 -3.92 1.46
N PRO A 75 0.56 -4.54 0.71
CA PRO A 75 2.00 -4.33 0.89
C PRO A 75 2.43 -2.86 0.69
N ALA A 76 1.84 -2.14 -0.27
CA ALA A 76 2.20 -0.75 -0.54
C ALA A 76 1.82 0.18 0.63
N ILE A 77 0.71 -0.11 1.33
CA ILE A 77 0.32 0.62 2.53
C ILE A 77 1.26 0.29 3.69
N LEU A 78 1.67 -0.98 3.84
CA LEU A 78 2.61 -1.41 4.87
C LEU A 78 4.00 -0.80 4.64
N GLU A 79 4.45 -0.74 3.39
CA GLU A 79 5.70 -0.07 2.98
C GLU A 79 5.65 1.44 3.32
N ALA A 80 4.56 2.12 2.97
CA ALA A 80 4.38 3.52 3.31
C ALA A 80 4.30 3.77 4.83
N LYS A 81 3.78 2.81 5.62
CA LYS A 81 3.86 2.87 7.10
C LYS A 81 5.29 2.75 7.61
N ALA A 82 6.12 1.87 7.03
CA ALA A 82 7.55 1.79 7.37
C ALA A 82 8.29 3.09 7.00
N GLY A 83 7.87 3.78 5.96
CA GLY A 83 8.37 5.12 5.61
C GLY A 83 8.20 6.17 6.71
N LEU A 84 7.20 6.04 7.59
CA LEU A 84 7.05 6.91 8.76
C LEU A 84 8.19 6.72 9.78
N GLU A 85 8.63 5.50 10.00
CA GLU A 85 9.76 5.22 10.90
C GLU A 85 11.06 5.77 10.31
N GLN A 86 11.24 5.63 8.99
CA GLN A 86 12.38 6.22 8.28
C GLN A 86 12.39 7.75 8.42
N ALA A 87 11.26 8.42 8.24
CA ALA A 87 11.14 9.86 8.40
C ALA A 87 11.35 10.31 9.85
N ALA A 88 10.91 9.51 10.83
CA ALA A 88 11.21 9.76 12.24
C ALA A 88 12.72 9.68 12.51
N GLY A 89 13.43 8.72 11.93
CA GLY A 89 14.89 8.64 11.94
C GLY A 89 15.54 9.85 11.29
N GLN A 90 15.08 10.26 10.12
CA GLN A 90 15.58 11.45 9.43
C GLN A 90 15.35 12.74 10.24
N ARG A 91 14.24 12.86 10.94
CA ARG A 91 13.99 13.97 11.89
C ARG A 91 15.05 14.03 12.98
N LEU A 92 15.50 12.89 13.52
CA LEU A 92 16.60 12.86 14.49
C LEU A 92 17.91 13.35 13.88
N VAL A 93 18.19 12.99 12.61
CA VAL A 93 19.37 13.50 11.88
C VAL A 93 19.30 15.03 11.74
N PHE A 94 18.15 15.62 11.39
CA PHE A 94 18.01 17.07 11.37
C PHE A 94 18.16 17.73 12.74
N ARG A 95 17.77 17.03 13.81
CA ARG A 95 17.90 17.51 15.19
C ARG A 95 19.31 17.36 15.75
N SER A 96 20.14 16.48 15.19
CA SER A 96 21.50 16.24 15.69
C SER A 96 22.37 17.53 15.69
N ILE A 97 22.05 18.51 14.85
CA ILE A 97 22.74 19.81 14.82
C ILE A 97 22.70 20.55 16.17
N VAL A 98 21.74 20.22 17.05
CA VAL A 98 21.57 20.86 18.38
C VAL A 98 22.23 20.03 19.48
N TRP A 99 22.39 18.73 19.27
CA TRP A 99 22.94 17.83 20.28
C TRP A 99 24.46 17.80 20.22
N PRO A 100 25.13 17.59 21.38
CA PRO A 100 26.57 17.39 21.38
C PRO A 100 26.90 16.08 20.62
N ASP A 101 27.97 16.14 19.85
CA ASP A 101 28.59 14.98 19.21
C ASP A 101 29.82 14.56 20.02
N PHE A 102 29.87 13.30 20.42
CA PHE A 102 31.00 12.76 21.19
C PHE A 102 31.52 11.51 20.53
N ASP A 103 32.73 11.60 20.02
CA ASP A 103 33.44 10.46 19.44
C ASP A 103 34.65 10.04 20.27
N VAL A 104 34.89 8.73 20.29
CA VAL A 104 36.07 8.14 20.89
C VAL A 104 36.80 7.37 19.79
N ASN A 105 38.05 7.71 19.57
CA ASN A 105 38.90 7.07 18.59
C ASN A 105 40.19 6.55 19.26
N VAL A 106 40.51 5.27 19.03
CA VAL A 106 41.72 4.65 19.60
C VAL A 106 42.59 4.16 18.45
N PRO A 107 43.33 5.05 17.76
CA PRO A 107 44.30 4.61 16.77
C PRO A 107 45.43 3.83 17.44
N ALA A 108 45.66 2.62 16.96
CA ALA A 108 46.76 1.79 17.37
C ALA A 108 47.51 1.25 16.14
N GLY A 109 48.80 1.15 16.23
CA GLY A 109 49.61 0.69 15.11
C GLY A 109 51.08 0.65 15.43
N VAL A 110 51.90 0.50 14.39
CA VAL A 110 53.35 0.56 14.45
C VAL A 110 53.83 1.77 13.70
N GLN A 111 54.75 2.52 14.29
CA GLN A 111 55.37 3.67 13.71
C GLN A 111 56.86 3.35 13.48
N TYR A 112 57.33 3.59 12.24
CA TYR A 112 58.73 3.50 11.88
C TYR A 112 59.24 4.88 11.50
N GLY A 113 60.38 5.27 12.08
CA GLY A 113 60.99 6.58 11.75
C GLY A 113 62.09 7.01 12.72
N HIS A 114 62.80 8.04 12.30
CA HIS A 114 63.77 8.77 13.14
C HIS A 114 63.05 9.86 13.94
N ARG A 115 62.99 9.74 15.22
CA ARG A 115 62.50 10.80 16.07
C ARG A 115 63.41 10.92 17.28
N ALA A 116 63.98 12.07 17.52
CA ALA A 116 64.83 12.36 18.67
C ALA A 116 66.00 11.40 18.89
N GLY A 117 66.68 10.99 17.79
CA GLY A 117 67.92 10.15 17.90
C GLY A 117 67.65 8.65 18.05
N GLU A 118 66.42 8.19 18.08
CA GLU A 118 66.11 6.76 18.13
C GLU A 118 65.55 6.23 16.79
N ASN A 119 66.17 5.11 16.35
CA ASN A 119 65.77 4.40 15.17
C ASN A 119 65.00 3.15 15.59
N GLY A 120 63.86 2.86 15.00
CA GLY A 120 63.20 1.60 15.23
C GLY A 120 61.70 1.61 14.94
N VAL A 121 61.13 0.41 15.02
CA VAL A 121 59.67 0.21 14.95
C VAL A 121 59.11 0.27 16.36
N LYS A 122 58.16 1.16 16.61
CA LYS A 122 57.49 1.31 17.90
C LYS A 122 56.00 1.12 17.72
N GLY A 123 55.38 0.29 18.57
CA GLY A 123 53.94 0.21 18.70
C GLY A 123 53.40 1.48 19.38
N PHE A 124 52.28 1.99 18.89
CA PHE A 124 51.56 3.09 19.56
C PHE A 124 50.08 2.74 19.70
N ALA A 125 49.48 3.24 20.77
CA ALA A 125 48.02 3.29 20.93
C ALA A 125 47.71 4.64 21.61
N VAL A 126 46.75 5.39 21.05
CA VAL A 126 46.37 6.67 21.59
C VAL A 126 44.85 6.71 21.76
N GLY A 127 44.38 7.00 22.94
CA GLY A 127 42.97 7.25 23.21
C GLY A 127 42.64 8.72 22.92
N ARG A 128 41.69 8.97 22.02
CA ARG A 128 41.20 10.33 21.73
C ARG A 128 39.72 10.39 21.95
N GLY A 129 39.28 11.40 22.69
CA GLY A 129 37.87 11.76 22.82
C GLY A 129 37.66 13.18 22.29
N ASN A 130 36.63 13.38 21.50
CA ASN A 130 36.26 14.67 20.99
C ASN A 130 34.77 14.91 21.23
N LEU A 131 34.44 15.93 21.99
CA LEU A 131 33.10 16.44 22.23
C LEU A 131 32.91 17.74 21.48
N GLU A 132 31.97 17.78 20.54
CA GLU A 132 31.62 18.98 19.79
C GLU A 132 30.19 19.39 20.08
N GLN A 133 29.97 20.70 20.33
CA GLN A 133 28.65 21.28 20.55
C GLN A 133 28.50 22.53 19.71
N THR A 134 27.46 22.60 18.90
CA THR A 134 27.07 23.83 18.22
C THR A 134 26.53 24.83 19.25
N LEU A 135 27.22 25.94 19.45
CA LEU A 135 26.80 27.02 20.34
C LEU A 135 25.97 28.07 19.62
N PHE A 136 26.31 28.37 18.37
CA PHE A 136 25.56 29.28 17.51
C PHE A 136 25.65 28.86 16.04
N ASN A 137 24.50 28.70 15.40
CA ASN A 137 24.39 28.43 13.95
C ASN A 137 22.99 28.83 13.48
N ILE A 138 22.91 29.73 12.50
CA ILE A 138 21.64 30.19 11.91
C ILE A 138 20.90 29.07 11.21
N ALA A 139 21.59 27.98 10.80
CA ALA A 139 20.97 26.78 10.23
C ALA A 139 20.10 25.98 11.23
N VAL A 140 20.28 26.17 12.56
CA VAL A 140 19.57 25.37 13.59
C VAL A 140 18.05 25.49 13.48
N PRO A 141 17.42 26.67 13.51
CA PRO A 141 15.96 26.76 13.44
C PRO A 141 15.36 26.20 12.16
N PRO A 142 15.88 26.47 10.94
CA PRO A 142 15.36 25.86 9.72
C PRO A 142 15.60 24.35 9.66
N SER A 143 16.71 23.81 10.20
CA SER A 143 16.96 22.37 10.27
C SER A 143 15.92 21.65 11.14
N LEU A 144 15.59 22.20 12.31
CA LEU A 144 14.57 21.64 13.19
C LEU A 144 13.20 21.61 12.49
N ARG A 145 12.81 22.73 11.83
CA ARG A 145 11.54 22.79 11.06
C ARG A 145 11.56 21.85 9.87
N ARG A 146 12.70 21.71 9.18
CA ARG A 146 12.85 20.78 8.05
C ARG A 146 12.64 19.33 8.51
N GLY A 147 13.19 18.96 9.66
CA GLY A 147 12.97 17.63 10.26
C GLY A 147 11.51 17.37 10.63
N ASP A 148 10.77 18.37 11.14
CA ASP A 148 9.35 18.23 11.43
C ASP A 148 8.51 18.11 10.14
N ILE A 149 8.87 18.85 9.08
CA ILE A 149 8.23 18.76 7.77
C ILE A 149 8.46 17.37 7.14
N GLU A 150 9.62 16.76 7.33
CA GLU A 150 9.91 15.40 6.81
C GLU A 150 8.90 14.35 7.29
N VAL A 151 8.58 14.39 8.57
CA VAL A 151 7.55 13.50 9.14
C VAL A 151 6.17 13.80 8.54
N LEU A 152 5.81 15.07 8.32
CA LEU A 152 4.55 15.45 7.68
C LEU A 152 4.49 14.99 6.22
N ILE A 153 5.60 15.05 5.49
CA ILE A 153 5.71 14.53 4.12
C ILE A 153 5.43 13.02 4.12
N ALA A 154 6.11 12.25 4.97
CA ALA A 154 5.91 10.81 5.05
C ALA A 154 4.46 10.45 5.44
N GLN A 155 3.83 11.22 6.32
CA GLN A 155 2.41 11.07 6.65
C GLN A 155 1.49 11.29 5.45
N GLN A 156 1.75 12.32 4.63
CA GLN A 156 0.96 12.54 3.42
C GLN A 156 1.28 11.51 2.32
N GLN A 157 2.51 11.01 2.23
CA GLN A 157 2.86 9.89 1.33
C GLN A 157 2.10 8.61 1.70
N LEU A 158 1.97 8.31 3.01
CA LEU A 158 1.11 7.22 3.47
C LEU A 158 -0.35 7.45 3.05
N ASN A 159 -0.88 8.67 3.21
CA ASN A 159 -2.24 8.98 2.79
C ASN A 159 -2.43 8.85 1.27
N VAL A 160 -1.44 9.23 0.46
CA VAL A 160 -1.45 9.00 -1.00
C VAL A 160 -1.52 7.51 -1.29
N ALA A 161 -0.65 6.70 -0.69
CA ALA A 161 -0.66 5.24 -0.86
C ALA A 161 -2.02 4.63 -0.46
N VAL A 162 -2.61 5.07 0.65
CA VAL A 162 -3.94 4.61 1.10
C VAL A 162 -5.01 4.95 0.07
N VAL A 163 -5.08 6.19 -0.41
CA VAL A 163 -6.08 6.62 -1.40
C VAL A 163 -5.96 5.82 -2.69
N GLU A 164 -4.74 5.67 -3.22
CA GLU A 164 -4.50 4.93 -4.47
C GLU A 164 -4.82 3.44 -4.32
N GLN A 165 -4.44 2.80 -3.21
CA GLN A 165 -4.72 1.38 -2.99
C GLN A 165 -6.20 1.10 -2.71
N LEU A 166 -6.91 1.97 -1.98
CA LEU A 166 -8.34 1.85 -1.78
C LEU A 166 -9.11 2.07 -3.08
N HIS A 167 -8.67 3.01 -3.92
CA HIS A 167 -9.24 3.21 -5.24
C HIS A 167 -9.04 1.99 -6.13
N ALA A 168 -7.82 1.46 -6.22
CA ALA A 168 -7.51 0.25 -6.98
C ALA A 168 -8.33 -0.97 -6.50
N ALA A 169 -8.46 -1.15 -5.18
CA ALA A 169 -9.26 -2.23 -4.60
C ALA A 169 -10.75 -2.10 -4.94
N ARG A 170 -11.30 -0.89 -4.92
CA ARG A 170 -12.69 -0.62 -5.31
C ARG A 170 -12.93 -0.92 -6.78
N LEU A 171 -12.00 -0.51 -7.66
CA LEU A 171 -12.08 -0.83 -9.10
C LEU A 171 -11.99 -2.35 -9.34
N ALA A 172 -11.07 -3.04 -8.66
CA ALA A 172 -10.93 -4.49 -8.77
C ALA A 172 -12.20 -5.22 -8.29
N PHE A 173 -12.84 -4.73 -7.23
CA PHE A 173 -14.11 -5.27 -6.74
C PHE A 173 -15.25 -5.11 -7.77
N TYR A 174 -15.40 -3.93 -8.36
CA TYR A 174 -16.40 -3.70 -9.39
C TYR A 174 -16.11 -4.53 -10.65
N ALA A 175 -14.84 -4.66 -11.04
CA ALA A 175 -14.45 -5.54 -12.15
C ALA A 175 -14.78 -7.01 -11.87
N ALA A 176 -14.60 -7.49 -10.64
CA ALA A 176 -14.94 -8.85 -10.25
C ALA A 176 -16.46 -9.09 -10.27
N LEU A 177 -17.29 -8.15 -9.79
CA LEU A 177 -18.75 -8.21 -9.89
C LEU A 177 -19.21 -8.20 -11.35
N TYR A 178 -18.63 -7.33 -12.18
CA TYR A 178 -18.94 -7.24 -13.60
C TYR A 178 -18.67 -8.55 -14.33
N ASN A 179 -17.47 -9.11 -14.16
CA ASN A 179 -17.09 -10.36 -14.85
C ASN A 179 -17.89 -11.56 -14.35
N ARG A 180 -18.26 -11.62 -13.06
CA ARG A 180 -19.17 -12.64 -12.52
C ARG A 180 -20.55 -12.56 -13.19
N SER A 181 -21.11 -11.37 -13.30
CA SER A 181 -22.40 -11.17 -13.94
C SER A 181 -22.35 -11.45 -15.44
N LEU A 182 -21.26 -11.11 -16.12
CA LEU A 182 -21.05 -11.41 -17.54
C LEU A 182 -20.91 -12.92 -17.78
N GLU A 183 -20.18 -13.64 -16.91
CA GLU A 183 -20.08 -15.10 -16.94
C GLU A 183 -21.47 -15.73 -16.83
N SER A 184 -22.29 -15.29 -15.86
CA SER A 184 -23.66 -15.77 -15.67
C SER A 184 -24.54 -15.54 -16.93
N ILE A 185 -24.43 -14.36 -17.58
CA ILE A 185 -25.15 -14.07 -18.82
C ILE A 185 -24.70 -15.02 -19.95
N ARG A 186 -23.39 -15.30 -20.07
CA ARG A 186 -22.86 -16.21 -21.07
C ARG A 186 -23.27 -17.66 -20.81
N ASP A 187 -23.31 -18.09 -19.57
CA ASP A 187 -23.80 -19.42 -19.20
C ASP A 187 -25.30 -19.59 -19.47
N GLU A 188 -26.10 -18.55 -19.16
CA GLU A 188 -27.52 -18.53 -19.53
C GLU A 188 -27.69 -18.65 -21.06
N GLN A 189 -26.91 -17.91 -21.83
CA GLN A 189 -26.92 -17.98 -23.29
C GLN A 189 -26.55 -19.38 -23.81
N ARG A 190 -25.49 -20.00 -23.25
CA ARG A 190 -25.05 -21.35 -23.60
C ARG A 190 -26.13 -22.37 -23.31
N GLN A 191 -26.74 -22.36 -22.13
CA GLN A 191 -27.82 -23.25 -21.79
C GLN A 191 -28.99 -23.19 -22.78
N LYS A 192 -29.39 -21.98 -23.19
CA LYS A 192 -30.47 -21.77 -24.17
C LYS A 192 -30.13 -22.31 -25.55
N LEU A 193 -28.89 -22.21 -25.98
CA LEU A 193 -28.45 -22.77 -27.25
C LEU A 193 -28.37 -24.32 -27.19
N GLU A 194 -27.89 -24.90 -26.09
CA GLU A 194 -27.88 -26.35 -25.86
C GLU A 194 -29.31 -26.94 -25.82
N GLU A 195 -30.26 -26.26 -25.13
CA GLU A 195 -31.70 -26.64 -25.15
C GLU A 195 -32.24 -26.62 -26.57
N ASN A 196 -31.85 -25.63 -27.40
CA ASN A 196 -32.26 -25.58 -28.79
C ASN A 196 -31.65 -26.70 -29.63
N VAL A 197 -30.36 -27.04 -29.44
CA VAL A 197 -29.73 -28.20 -30.11
C VAL A 197 -30.50 -29.49 -29.80
N ALA A 198 -30.82 -29.75 -28.52
CA ALA A 198 -31.60 -30.91 -28.11
C ALA A 198 -32.98 -30.95 -28.76
N THR A 199 -33.66 -29.80 -28.82
CA THR A 199 -34.97 -29.67 -29.48
C THR A 199 -34.88 -29.97 -30.98
N GLN A 200 -33.92 -29.41 -31.70
CA GLN A 200 -33.75 -29.62 -33.14
C GLN A 200 -33.31 -31.07 -33.45
N LYS A 201 -32.52 -31.69 -32.56
CA LYS A 201 -32.16 -33.12 -32.65
C LYS A 201 -33.40 -34.01 -32.57
N ASN A 202 -34.24 -33.81 -31.55
CA ASN A 202 -35.48 -34.60 -31.38
C ASN A 202 -36.44 -34.43 -32.57
N ARG A 203 -36.58 -33.20 -33.12
CA ARG A 203 -37.40 -32.94 -34.31
C ARG A 203 -36.84 -33.59 -35.57
N PHE A 204 -35.51 -33.61 -35.73
CA PHE A 204 -34.84 -34.28 -36.83
C PHE A 204 -35.04 -35.81 -36.76
N GLU A 205 -34.86 -36.40 -35.58
CA GLU A 205 -35.10 -37.84 -35.36
C GLU A 205 -36.56 -38.26 -35.59
N ALA A 206 -37.50 -37.34 -35.29
CA ALA A 206 -38.92 -37.53 -35.58
C ALA A 206 -39.30 -37.24 -37.06
N GLY A 207 -38.35 -36.84 -37.90
CA GLY A 207 -38.61 -36.49 -39.32
C GLY A 207 -39.34 -35.16 -39.52
N LEU A 208 -39.40 -34.31 -38.47
CA LEU A 208 -40.10 -33.02 -38.43
C LEU A 208 -39.20 -31.81 -38.70
N ALA A 209 -37.91 -32.01 -38.83
CA ALA A 209 -36.93 -30.97 -39.14
C ALA A 209 -35.87 -31.46 -40.13
N ASP A 210 -35.32 -30.57 -40.93
CA ASP A 210 -34.23 -30.85 -41.84
C ASP A 210 -32.87 -30.93 -41.09
N ARG A 211 -31.93 -31.71 -41.64
CA ARG A 211 -30.57 -31.85 -41.12
C ARG A 211 -29.84 -30.52 -41.03
N SER A 212 -30.12 -29.59 -41.94
CA SER A 212 -29.53 -28.24 -41.93
C SER A 212 -29.91 -27.44 -40.67
N ALA A 213 -31.15 -27.57 -40.20
CA ALA A 213 -31.63 -26.93 -38.99
C ALA A 213 -30.92 -27.45 -37.74
N PHE A 214 -30.72 -28.78 -37.63
CA PHE A 214 -29.95 -29.39 -36.55
C PHE A 214 -28.47 -28.96 -36.59
N THR A 215 -27.84 -29.05 -37.79
CA THR A 215 -26.43 -28.66 -37.96
C THR A 215 -26.21 -27.16 -37.60
N SER A 216 -27.10 -26.27 -38.08
CA SER A 216 -27.03 -24.84 -37.75
C SER A 216 -27.16 -24.57 -36.25
N ALA A 217 -28.03 -25.27 -35.54
CA ALA A 217 -28.17 -25.15 -34.10
C ALA A 217 -26.90 -25.60 -33.36
N THR A 218 -26.26 -26.69 -33.81
CA THR A 218 -25.01 -27.20 -33.24
C THR A 218 -23.86 -26.22 -33.45
N VAL A 219 -23.68 -25.70 -34.67
CA VAL A 219 -22.64 -24.67 -34.95
C VAL A 219 -22.80 -23.45 -34.07
N GLN A 220 -24.03 -22.95 -33.86
CA GLN A 220 -24.27 -21.78 -33.00
C GLN A 220 -23.95 -22.05 -31.52
N ALA A 221 -24.21 -23.26 -31.02
CA ALA A 221 -23.83 -23.62 -29.65
C ALA A 221 -22.31 -23.73 -29.53
N ASP A 222 -21.64 -24.34 -30.53
CA ASP A 222 -20.18 -24.48 -30.53
C ASP A 222 -19.45 -23.14 -30.65
N GLU A 223 -19.98 -22.19 -31.41
CA GLU A 223 -19.43 -20.81 -31.53
C GLU A 223 -19.46 -20.02 -30.20
N LEU A 224 -20.34 -20.40 -29.28
CA LEU A 224 -20.40 -19.70 -27.96
C LEU A 224 -19.41 -20.29 -26.94
N ILE A 225 -18.94 -21.52 -27.12
CA ILE A 225 -18.01 -22.18 -26.18
C ILE A 225 -16.78 -21.31 -25.90
N PRO A 226 -16.03 -20.78 -26.91
CA PRO A 226 -14.88 -19.95 -26.67
C PRO A 226 -15.20 -18.65 -25.91
N GLN A 227 -16.42 -18.11 -26.13
CA GLN A 227 -16.86 -16.87 -25.43
C GLN A 227 -17.18 -17.13 -23.95
N SER A 228 -17.82 -18.27 -23.64
CA SER A 228 -18.08 -18.70 -22.27
C SER A 228 -16.77 -18.97 -21.51
N GLU A 229 -15.83 -19.71 -22.14
CA GLU A 229 -14.50 -19.94 -21.56
C GLU A 229 -13.70 -18.63 -21.36
N ALA A 230 -13.84 -17.67 -22.28
CA ALA A 230 -13.21 -16.37 -22.14
C ALA A 230 -13.79 -15.58 -20.94
N ALA A 231 -15.13 -15.65 -20.75
CA ALA A 231 -15.79 -15.02 -19.61
C ALA A 231 -15.35 -15.64 -18.26
N GLN A 232 -15.25 -16.96 -18.19
CA GLN A 232 -14.73 -17.66 -17.02
C GLN A 232 -13.29 -17.27 -16.69
N ARG A 233 -12.42 -17.20 -17.72
CA ARG A 233 -11.02 -16.74 -17.51
C ARG A 233 -10.96 -15.30 -17.03
N ALA A 234 -11.78 -14.42 -17.61
CA ALA A 234 -11.84 -13.01 -17.20
C ALA A 234 -12.33 -12.86 -15.75
N TYR A 235 -13.29 -13.68 -15.32
CA TYR A 235 -13.73 -13.65 -13.92
C TYR A 235 -12.63 -14.13 -12.96
N ARG A 236 -11.94 -15.22 -13.28
CA ARG A 236 -10.79 -15.69 -12.46
C ARG A 236 -9.67 -14.69 -12.40
N GLU A 237 -9.36 -14.01 -13.50
CA GLU A 237 -8.37 -12.94 -13.54
C GLU A 237 -8.80 -11.76 -12.67
N ALA A 238 -10.07 -11.38 -12.72
CA ALA A 238 -10.61 -10.31 -11.86
C ALA A 238 -10.55 -10.69 -10.36
N GLN A 239 -10.79 -11.96 -10.01
CA GLN A 239 -10.60 -12.45 -8.63
C GLN A 239 -9.13 -12.38 -8.19
N LEU A 240 -8.19 -12.74 -9.07
CA LEU A 240 -6.75 -12.63 -8.79
C LEU A 240 -6.33 -11.16 -8.57
N ASN A 241 -6.83 -10.25 -9.41
CA ASN A 241 -6.57 -8.82 -9.27
C ASN A 241 -7.16 -8.26 -7.97
N LEU A 242 -8.35 -8.73 -7.59
CA LEU A 242 -8.99 -8.39 -6.31
C LEU A 242 -8.16 -8.91 -5.12
N ALA A 243 -7.69 -10.17 -5.17
CA ALA A 243 -6.82 -10.74 -4.14
C ALA A 243 -5.51 -9.94 -4.00
N GLN A 244 -4.90 -9.55 -5.12
CA GLN A 244 -3.70 -8.72 -5.14
C GLN A 244 -3.96 -7.34 -4.49
N ALA A 245 -5.05 -6.68 -4.84
CA ALA A 245 -5.42 -5.38 -4.26
C ALA A 245 -5.67 -5.47 -2.75
N MET A 246 -6.25 -6.58 -2.29
CA MET A 246 -6.46 -6.88 -0.86
C MET A 246 -5.16 -7.29 -0.13
N GLY A 247 -4.06 -7.55 -0.84
CA GLY A 247 -2.83 -8.08 -0.25
C GLY A 247 -2.96 -9.53 0.22
N ILE A 248 -3.81 -10.32 -0.44
CA ILE A 248 -4.01 -11.75 -0.18
C ILE A 248 -3.15 -12.57 -1.14
N ASP A 249 -2.38 -13.52 -0.62
CA ASP A 249 -1.60 -14.46 -1.41
C ASP A 249 -2.51 -15.59 -1.93
N PRO A 250 -2.78 -15.69 -3.24
CA PRO A 250 -3.68 -16.70 -3.79
C PRO A 250 -3.13 -18.14 -3.65
N ALA A 251 -1.84 -18.30 -3.40
CA ALA A 251 -1.25 -19.62 -3.14
C ALA A 251 -1.57 -20.17 -1.74
N LYS A 252 -1.94 -19.29 -0.78
CA LYS A 252 -2.20 -19.64 0.62
C LYS A 252 -3.66 -19.54 1.03
N SER A 253 -4.48 -18.89 0.22
CA SER A 253 -5.88 -18.60 0.55
C SER A 253 -6.77 -18.85 -0.68
N SER A 254 -8.05 -19.17 -0.46
CA SER A 254 -9.04 -19.20 -1.53
C SER A 254 -9.20 -17.83 -2.17
N LEU A 255 -9.52 -17.79 -3.46
CA LEU A 255 -9.81 -16.53 -4.15
C LEU A 255 -11.05 -15.86 -3.53
N PRO A 256 -11.06 -14.53 -3.39
CA PRO A 256 -12.20 -13.81 -2.85
C PRO A 256 -13.39 -13.89 -3.82
N GLU A 257 -14.56 -14.23 -3.31
CA GLU A 257 -15.81 -14.16 -4.06
C GLU A 257 -16.52 -12.84 -3.74
N PRO A 258 -16.69 -11.94 -4.72
CA PRO A 258 -17.36 -10.67 -4.48
C PRO A 258 -18.85 -10.89 -4.22
N ASP A 259 -19.37 -10.29 -3.16
CA ASP A 259 -20.80 -10.31 -2.81
C ASP A 259 -21.48 -8.99 -3.21
N GLY A 260 -22.72 -9.11 -3.68
CA GLY A 260 -23.53 -8.00 -4.13
C GLY A 260 -23.74 -7.98 -5.65
N GLU A 261 -24.43 -6.95 -6.10
CA GLU A 261 -24.71 -6.67 -7.52
C GLU A 261 -24.26 -5.26 -7.85
N LEU A 262 -24.00 -5.02 -9.15
CA LEU A 262 -23.72 -3.67 -9.62
C LEU A 262 -25.03 -2.88 -9.74
N GLU A 263 -25.16 -1.83 -8.94
CA GLU A 263 -26.32 -0.96 -8.98
C GLU A 263 -25.98 0.39 -9.64
N PHE A 264 -26.93 0.94 -10.36
CA PHE A 264 -26.85 2.30 -10.89
C PHE A 264 -27.40 3.27 -9.85
N VAL A 265 -26.52 4.13 -9.29
CA VAL A 265 -26.93 5.18 -8.35
C VAL A 265 -26.69 6.54 -8.98
N PRO A 266 -27.76 7.27 -9.37
CA PRO A 266 -27.61 8.56 -10.05
C PRO A 266 -26.89 9.59 -9.17
N MET A 267 -25.85 10.23 -9.72
CA MET A 267 -25.04 11.22 -9.01
C MET A 267 -25.49 12.64 -9.37
N ARG A 268 -25.67 13.49 -8.35
CA ARG A 268 -25.80 14.95 -8.55
C ARG A 268 -24.44 15.60 -8.30
N ILE A 269 -23.91 16.28 -9.32
CA ILE A 269 -22.57 16.86 -9.30
C ILE A 269 -22.68 18.38 -9.34
N ASP A 270 -22.16 19.05 -8.31
CA ASP A 270 -21.89 20.50 -8.31
C ASP A 270 -20.36 20.68 -8.46
N ILE A 271 -19.91 20.99 -9.69
CA ILE A 271 -18.49 21.11 -10.03
C ILE A 271 -17.83 22.24 -9.22
N ALA A 272 -18.51 23.37 -9.00
CA ALA A 272 -17.92 24.52 -8.34
C ALA A 272 -17.66 24.23 -6.84
N ALA A 273 -18.67 23.72 -6.14
CA ALA A 273 -18.56 23.34 -4.73
C ALA A 273 -17.52 22.23 -4.51
N GLU A 274 -17.54 21.20 -5.37
CA GLU A 274 -16.60 20.07 -5.26
C GLU A 274 -15.16 20.47 -5.61
N THR A 275 -14.94 21.37 -6.58
CA THR A 275 -13.60 21.90 -6.87
C THR A 275 -13.02 22.63 -5.66
N ALA A 276 -13.80 23.50 -5.03
CA ALA A 276 -13.35 24.22 -3.83
C ALA A 276 -13.03 23.24 -2.66
N ALA A 277 -13.84 22.21 -2.48
CA ALA A 277 -13.62 21.19 -1.48
C ALA A 277 -12.40 20.29 -1.79
N ALA A 278 -12.22 19.88 -3.04
CA ALA A 278 -11.11 19.06 -3.51
C ALA A 278 -9.76 19.75 -3.30
N LEU A 279 -9.64 21.04 -3.56
CA LEU A 279 -8.44 21.85 -3.33
C LEU A 279 -7.95 21.83 -1.86
N GLN A 280 -8.86 21.54 -0.93
CA GLN A 280 -8.52 21.42 0.50
C GLN A 280 -8.32 19.96 0.95
N ARG A 281 -9.07 19.01 0.37
CA ARG A 281 -9.11 17.62 0.81
C ARG A 281 -8.02 16.75 0.17
N ARG A 282 -7.66 17.01 -1.08
CA ARG A 282 -6.75 16.16 -1.87
C ARG A 282 -5.39 16.01 -1.20
N VAL A 283 -4.96 14.77 -1.06
CA VAL A 283 -3.70 14.41 -0.38
C VAL A 283 -2.48 14.78 -1.21
N ASP A 284 -2.56 14.68 -2.55
CA ASP A 284 -1.48 15.06 -3.47
C ASP A 284 -1.18 16.56 -3.40
N LEU A 285 -2.19 17.41 -3.28
CA LEU A 285 -2.03 18.85 -3.07
C LEU A 285 -1.43 19.18 -1.70
N LYS A 286 -1.88 18.47 -0.64
CA LYS A 286 -1.28 18.62 0.70
C LYS A 286 0.20 18.25 0.68
N LEU A 287 0.55 17.16 0.00
CA LEU A 287 1.93 16.72 -0.18
C LEU A 287 2.76 17.73 -0.97
N ALA A 288 2.25 18.24 -2.11
CA ALA A 288 2.92 19.24 -2.93
C ALA A 288 3.20 20.53 -2.14
N ARG A 289 2.24 21.00 -1.33
CA ARG A 289 2.44 22.17 -0.44
C ARG A 289 3.51 21.93 0.62
N LEU A 290 3.64 20.70 1.12
CA LEU A 290 4.71 20.34 2.05
C LEU A 290 6.09 20.32 1.38
N PHE A 291 6.20 19.88 0.13
CA PHE A 291 7.45 19.97 -0.64
C PHE A 291 7.89 21.42 -0.86
N VAL A 292 6.96 22.32 -1.15
CA VAL A 292 7.27 23.78 -1.22
C VAL A 292 7.82 24.29 0.14
N ARG A 293 7.19 23.89 1.25
CA ARG A 293 7.65 24.26 2.59
C ARG A 293 9.03 23.67 2.90
N ALA A 294 9.26 22.40 2.56
CA ALA A 294 10.56 21.74 2.71
C ALA A 294 11.66 22.46 1.94
N ALA A 295 11.45 22.75 0.65
CA ALA A 295 12.40 23.46 -0.19
C ALA A 295 12.70 24.88 0.32
N ASN A 296 11.73 25.55 0.95
CA ASN A 296 11.96 26.85 1.60
C ASN A 296 12.90 26.73 2.82
N GLU A 297 12.71 25.71 3.67
CA GLU A 297 13.63 25.49 4.79
C GLU A 297 15.01 25.02 4.31
N ASP A 298 15.08 24.17 3.25
CA ASP A 298 16.35 23.76 2.65
C ASP A 298 17.13 24.96 2.10
N GLN A 299 16.46 25.92 1.44
CA GLN A 299 17.09 27.18 1.00
C GLN A 299 17.64 27.97 2.18
N ARG A 300 16.91 28.04 3.31
CA ARG A 300 17.35 28.73 4.53
C ARG A 300 18.55 28.06 5.19
N ILE A 301 18.59 26.72 5.21
CA ILE A 301 19.71 25.95 5.73
C ILE A 301 20.97 26.27 4.92
N ILE A 302 20.86 26.24 3.59
CA ILE A 302 21.97 26.53 2.68
C ILE A 302 22.43 28.01 2.80
N ALA A 303 21.48 28.94 2.92
CA ALA A 303 21.79 30.34 3.08
C ALA A 303 22.46 30.67 4.44
N ALA A 304 22.33 29.78 5.42
CA ALA A 304 23.02 29.94 6.72
C ALA A 304 24.54 29.93 6.59
N ASP A 305 25.11 29.37 5.54
CA ASP A 305 26.56 29.34 5.25
C ASP A 305 27.13 30.75 4.92
N TYR A 306 26.28 31.74 4.65
CA TYR A 306 26.73 33.17 4.59
C TYR A 306 27.12 33.73 5.93
N TYR A 307 26.66 33.15 7.02
CA TYR A 307 26.82 33.65 8.36
C TYR A 307 27.84 32.86 9.15
N PRO A 308 28.45 33.46 10.18
CA PRO A 308 29.37 32.76 11.05
C PRO A 308 28.65 31.67 11.87
N ARG A 309 29.43 30.65 12.25
CA ARG A 309 29.03 29.64 13.22
C ARG A 309 30.01 29.60 14.37
N LEU A 310 29.52 29.29 15.56
CA LEU A 310 30.30 29.10 16.77
C LEU A 310 30.14 27.67 17.26
N VAL A 311 31.24 26.94 17.38
CA VAL A 311 31.28 25.57 17.85
C VAL A 311 32.20 25.49 19.06
N GLY A 312 31.70 24.99 20.17
CA GLY A 312 32.50 24.60 21.31
C GLY A 312 33.01 23.16 21.14
N SER A 313 34.26 22.91 21.45
CA SER A 313 34.79 21.54 21.45
C SER A 313 35.69 21.29 22.65
N VAL A 314 35.61 20.06 23.20
CA VAL A 314 36.50 19.56 24.23
C VAL A 314 37.19 18.32 23.64
N HIS A 315 38.51 18.43 23.49
CA HIS A 315 39.35 17.35 22.96
C HIS A 315 40.24 16.79 24.06
N GLY A 316 40.11 15.51 24.32
CA GLY A 316 40.95 14.75 25.24
C GLY A 316 41.86 13.78 24.48
N GLU A 317 43.14 13.76 24.82
CA GLU A 317 44.09 12.79 24.29
C GLU A 317 44.79 12.06 25.45
N TRP A 318 44.77 10.75 25.41
CA TRP A 318 45.51 9.91 26.34
C TRP A 318 46.53 9.08 25.58
N VAL A 319 47.79 9.31 25.89
CA VAL A 319 48.93 8.60 25.33
C VAL A 319 49.53 7.71 26.39
N PRO A 320 49.39 6.38 26.32
CA PRO A 320 50.08 5.50 27.24
C PRO A 320 51.59 5.54 26.92
N VAL A 321 52.36 6.09 27.84
CA VAL A 321 53.83 6.14 27.71
C VAL A 321 54.38 4.88 28.31
N THR A 322 54.66 3.86 27.48
CA THR A 322 55.37 2.67 27.90
C THR A 322 56.80 2.70 27.36
N GLY A 323 57.79 2.55 28.24
CA GLY A 323 59.20 2.36 27.86
C GLY A 323 60.02 3.64 27.63
N ILE A 324 59.62 4.80 28.15
CA ILE A 324 60.52 5.94 28.21
C ILE A 324 61.45 5.76 29.41
N HIS A 325 62.69 5.35 29.13
CA HIS A 325 63.75 5.45 30.12
C HIS A 325 64.11 6.93 30.28
N ARG A 326 63.79 7.52 31.41
CA ARG A 326 64.25 8.85 31.79
C ARG A 326 65.74 8.78 31.91
N GLN A 327 66.47 9.30 30.94
CA GLN A 327 67.87 9.69 31.14
C GLN A 327 67.76 11.00 31.93
N GLU A 328 68.37 11.05 33.12
CA GLU A 328 68.47 12.28 33.94
C GLU A 328 69.20 13.35 33.16
N SER A 329 68.44 14.18 32.45
CA SER A 329 68.94 15.36 31.79
C SER A 329 68.46 16.58 32.63
N THR A 330 69.40 17.40 33.03
CA THR A 330 69.25 18.65 33.77
C THR A 330 68.54 19.74 32.97
N SER A 331 67.95 19.47 31.85
CA SER A 331 67.16 20.37 31.04
C SER A 331 65.72 20.47 31.57
N LYS A 332 65.31 21.64 32.01
CA LYS A 332 63.95 21.97 32.51
C LYS A 332 62.86 21.98 31.43
N THR A 333 63.22 21.67 30.21
CA THR A 333 62.27 21.63 29.04
C THR A 333 62.09 20.21 28.55
N GLN A 334 61.55 19.32 29.40
CA GLN A 334 60.93 18.09 28.88
C GLN A 334 59.49 18.35 28.70
N ASP A 335 59.12 18.51 27.45
CA ASP A 335 57.73 18.43 27.04
C ASP A 335 57.21 17.03 27.41
N PHE A 336 56.44 16.99 28.46
CA PHE A 336 55.79 15.80 28.89
C PHE A 336 54.61 15.52 27.95
N ILE A 337 54.77 14.57 27.04
CA ILE A 337 53.70 14.05 26.23
C ILE A 337 52.91 13.04 27.06
N GLY A 338 51.97 13.55 27.79
CA GLY A 338 51.04 12.76 28.60
C GLY A 338 49.60 12.93 28.09
N SER A 339 48.66 12.76 29.01
CA SER A 339 47.26 13.03 28.73
C SER A 339 47.01 14.53 28.65
N GLU A 340 46.28 14.97 27.65
CA GLU A 340 45.96 16.37 27.42
C GLU A 340 44.45 16.57 27.29
N LEU A 341 43.92 17.64 27.89
CA LEU A 341 42.56 18.09 27.68
C LEU A 341 42.61 19.52 27.14
N ARG A 342 42.02 19.72 25.96
CA ARG A 342 41.90 21.04 25.34
C ARG A 342 40.45 21.42 25.17
N GLU A 343 40.12 22.58 25.68
CA GLU A 343 38.83 23.22 25.46
C GLU A 343 39.01 24.41 24.50
N LYS A 344 38.15 24.51 23.49
CA LYS A 344 38.15 25.63 22.55
C LYS A 344 36.77 26.00 22.09
N ALA A 345 36.57 27.27 21.81
CA ALA A 345 35.43 27.76 21.05
C ALA A 345 35.94 28.29 19.69
N ALA A 346 35.45 27.69 18.61
CA ALA A 346 35.84 28.04 17.25
C ALA A 346 34.75 28.90 16.60
N TYR A 347 35.06 30.15 16.35
CA TYR A 347 34.28 31.04 15.50
C TYR A 347 34.74 30.85 14.05
N THR A 348 33.86 30.37 13.20
CA THR A 348 34.18 30.12 11.79
C THR A 348 33.27 30.97 10.92
N TRP A 349 33.83 31.83 10.11
CA TRP A 349 33.14 32.60 9.09
C TRP A 349 33.89 32.54 7.78
N ARG A 350 33.21 32.10 6.72
CA ARG A 350 33.79 32.06 5.40
C ARG A 350 33.52 33.35 4.67
N VAL A 351 34.44 34.28 4.76
CA VAL A 351 34.31 35.64 4.18
C VAL A 351 34.40 35.61 2.64
N ILE A 352 35.27 34.76 2.09
CA ILE A 352 35.47 34.59 0.65
C ILE A 352 35.34 33.11 0.32
N ASP A 353 34.39 32.78 -0.52
CA ASP A 353 34.06 31.39 -0.88
C ASP A 353 34.05 31.11 -2.39
N ASN A 354 34.53 32.08 -3.20
CA ASN A 354 34.53 32.01 -4.67
C ASN A 354 33.15 31.71 -5.29
N GLY A 355 32.08 32.21 -4.65
CA GLY A 355 30.71 32.04 -5.14
C GLY A 355 30.04 30.70 -4.83
N LYS A 356 30.66 29.83 -4.02
CA LYS A 356 30.14 28.49 -3.70
C LYS A 356 28.80 28.58 -2.99
N VAL A 357 28.65 29.40 -1.97
CA VAL A 357 27.40 29.57 -1.23
C VAL A 357 26.35 30.27 -2.10
N GLY A 358 26.77 31.33 -2.87
CA GLY A 358 25.88 32.01 -3.80
C GLY A 358 25.28 31.07 -4.83
N GLY A 359 26.09 30.19 -5.45
CA GLY A 359 25.62 29.19 -6.38
C GLY A 359 24.70 28.14 -5.75
N ALA A 360 24.99 27.70 -4.52
CA ALA A 360 24.15 26.75 -3.79
C ALA A 360 22.78 27.35 -3.44
N VAL A 361 22.74 28.62 -3.01
CA VAL A 361 21.50 29.37 -2.70
C VAL A 361 20.67 29.57 -3.98
N LEU A 362 21.32 29.91 -5.12
CA LEU A 362 20.62 30.06 -6.40
C LEU A 362 19.97 28.73 -6.83
N ARG A 363 20.69 27.61 -6.71
CA ARG A 363 20.17 26.27 -6.98
C ARG A 363 18.98 25.94 -6.07
N ALA A 364 19.09 26.20 -4.78
CA ALA A 364 18.01 25.93 -3.82
C ALA A 364 16.77 26.81 -4.07
N ARG A 365 16.99 28.07 -4.50
CA ARG A 365 15.90 28.96 -4.91
C ARG A 365 15.17 28.42 -6.15
N ALA A 366 15.90 27.97 -7.17
CA ALA A 366 15.33 27.37 -8.37
C ALA A 366 14.53 26.10 -8.05
N ALA A 367 15.07 25.23 -7.17
CA ALA A 367 14.35 24.03 -6.72
C ALA A 367 13.06 24.35 -5.95
N ARG A 368 13.05 25.43 -5.14
CA ARG A 368 11.81 25.92 -4.50
C ARG A 368 10.81 26.40 -5.54
N GLU A 369 11.22 27.19 -6.51
CA GLU A 369 10.36 27.71 -7.58
C GLU A 369 9.77 26.57 -8.43
N GLU A 370 10.54 25.54 -8.72
CA GLU A 370 10.06 24.31 -9.40
C GLU A 370 8.94 23.61 -8.60
N ASN A 371 9.11 23.46 -7.29
CA ASN A 371 8.06 22.90 -6.42
C ASN A 371 6.81 23.78 -6.38
N GLU A 372 6.95 25.11 -6.35
CA GLU A 372 5.83 26.07 -6.41
C GLU A 372 5.07 25.95 -7.73
N LEU A 373 5.78 25.87 -8.87
CA LEU A 373 5.17 25.67 -10.18
C LEU A 373 4.44 24.33 -10.29
N THR A 374 5.03 23.26 -9.75
CA THR A 374 4.41 21.93 -9.69
C THR A 374 3.12 21.96 -8.85
N CYS A 375 3.13 22.62 -7.71
CA CYS A 375 1.95 22.80 -6.87
C CYS A 375 0.83 23.56 -7.64
N ARG A 376 1.14 24.68 -8.28
CA ARG A 376 0.18 25.46 -9.09
C ARG A 376 -0.38 24.64 -10.27
N LYS A 377 0.47 23.84 -10.93
CA LYS A 377 0.05 22.93 -12.00
C LYS A 377 -0.95 21.89 -11.49
N LEU A 378 -0.69 21.28 -10.33
CA LEU A 378 -1.63 20.35 -9.70
C LEU A 378 -2.95 21.02 -9.33
N GLU A 379 -2.91 22.22 -8.73
CA GLU A 379 -4.11 23.00 -8.38
C GLU A 379 -4.97 23.35 -9.62
N SER A 380 -4.34 23.78 -10.71
CA SER A 380 -5.06 24.09 -11.97
C SER A 380 -5.64 22.84 -12.64
N ASN A 381 -5.04 21.66 -12.42
CA ASN A 381 -5.51 20.41 -12.99
C ASN A 381 -6.78 19.88 -12.30
N VAL A 382 -7.02 20.22 -11.03
CA VAL A 382 -8.19 19.72 -10.28
C VAL A 382 -9.51 20.04 -10.98
N SER A 383 -9.72 21.31 -11.33
CA SER A 383 -10.97 21.73 -11.99
C SER A 383 -11.17 21.01 -13.32
N ARG A 384 -10.11 20.85 -14.11
CA ARG A 384 -10.15 20.15 -15.40
C ARG A 384 -10.46 18.67 -15.24
N GLU A 385 -9.82 17.99 -14.26
CA GLU A 385 -10.06 16.58 -13.96
C GLU A 385 -11.51 16.36 -13.53
N LEU A 386 -12.03 17.16 -12.59
CA LEU A 386 -13.40 17.07 -12.13
C LEU A 386 -14.41 17.35 -13.25
N SER A 387 -14.16 18.37 -14.09
CA SER A 387 -15.05 18.66 -15.22
C SER A 387 -15.08 17.52 -16.24
N ARG A 388 -13.92 16.89 -16.53
CA ARG A 388 -13.86 15.74 -17.43
C ARG A 388 -14.67 14.57 -16.87
N ILE A 389 -14.46 14.20 -15.62
CA ILE A 389 -15.18 13.08 -15.00
C ILE A 389 -16.68 13.37 -14.91
N ALA A 390 -17.08 14.61 -14.62
CA ALA A 390 -18.49 14.99 -14.60
C ALA A 390 -19.16 14.80 -15.97
N ASN A 391 -18.47 15.18 -17.06
CA ASN A 391 -18.97 14.94 -18.42
C ASN A 391 -19.08 13.44 -18.74
N ASP A 392 -18.07 12.64 -18.33
CA ASP A 392 -18.08 11.19 -18.50
C ASP A 392 -19.27 10.56 -17.74
N VAL A 393 -19.52 10.96 -16.49
CA VAL A 393 -20.67 10.50 -15.69
C VAL A 393 -22.00 10.83 -16.35
N GLN A 394 -22.15 12.05 -16.91
CA GLN A 394 -23.38 12.45 -17.61
C GLN A 394 -23.60 11.62 -18.89
N ALA A 395 -22.55 11.40 -19.68
CA ALA A 395 -22.63 10.59 -20.90
C ALA A 395 -22.98 9.13 -20.60
N ILE A 396 -22.36 8.56 -19.55
CA ILE A 396 -22.63 7.18 -19.10
C ILE A 396 -24.07 7.06 -18.58
N ALA A 397 -24.57 8.03 -17.81
CA ALA A 397 -25.94 8.03 -17.31
C ALA A 397 -26.98 8.10 -18.46
N ALA A 398 -26.71 8.89 -19.51
CA ALA A 398 -27.55 8.93 -20.69
C ALA A 398 -27.54 7.59 -21.46
N ARG A 399 -26.38 6.97 -21.59
CA ARG A 399 -26.21 5.63 -22.20
C ARG A 399 -26.94 4.56 -21.39
N GLU A 400 -26.79 4.54 -20.05
CA GLU A 400 -27.49 3.61 -19.18
C GLU A 400 -29.01 3.71 -19.35
N LYS A 401 -29.56 4.91 -19.28
CA LYS A 401 -31.01 5.13 -19.47
C LYS A 401 -31.52 4.60 -20.81
N SER A 402 -30.78 4.79 -21.89
CA SER A 402 -31.12 4.28 -23.21
C SER A 402 -31.06 2.75 -23.25
N LEU A 403 -30.01 2.14 -22.69
CA LEU A 403 -29.83 0.70 -22.64
C LEU A 403 -30.81 0.02 -21.70
N ALA A 404 -31.20 0.64 -20.58
CA ALA A 404 -32.22 0.13 -19.68
C ALA A 404 -33.58 0.04 -20.41
N SER A 405 -33.98 1.08 -21.14
CA SER A 405 -35.18 1.07 -21.95
C SER A 405 -35.11 0.02 -23.06
N ALA A 406 -33.98 -0.07 -23.77
CA ALA A 406 -33.76 -1.06 -24.82
C ALA A 406 -33.77 -2.49 -24.31
N SER A 407 -33.15 -2.75 -23.15
CA SER A 407 -33.12 -4.07 -22.52
C SER A 407 -34.52 -4.52 -22.07
N ALA A 408 -35.32 -3.63 -21.48
CA ALA A 408 -36.70 -3.91 -21.10
C ALA A 408 -37.58 -4.22 -22.32
N ALA A 409 -37.44 -3.46 -23.42
CA ALA A 409 -38.17 -3.72 -24.65
C ALA A 409 -37.74 -5.04 -25.31
N ALA A 410 -36.44 -5.35 -25.29
CA ALA A 410 -35.92 -6.62 -25.84
C ALA A 410 -36.37 -7.84 -25.00
N GLU A 411 -36.44 -7.71 -23.66
CA GLU A 411 -36.96 -8.74 -22.76
C GLU A 411 -38.44 -9.04 -23.04
N GLU A 412 -39.26 -8.01 -23.16
CA GLU A 412 -40.69 -8.12 -23.48
C GLU A 412 -40.88 -8.76 -24.84
N SER A 413 -40.09 -8.34 -25.85
CA SER A 413 -40.11 -8.95 -27.19
C SER A 413 -39.75 -10.44 -27.13
N ALA A 414 -38.68 -10.82 -26.43
CA ALA A 414 -38.24 -12.21 -26.30
C ALA A 414 -39.29 -13.07 -25.59
N ARG A 415 -39.98 -12.51 -24.58
CA ARG A 415 -41.09 -13.18 -23.87
C ARG A 415 -42.26 -13.44 -24.80
N THR A 416 -42.73 -12.42 -25.51
CA THR A 416 -43.88 -12.50 -26.46
C THR A 416 -43.57 -13.46 -27.59
N VAL A 417 -42.39 -13.41 -28.19
CA VAL A 417 -41.97 -14.32 -29.23
C VAL A 417 -41.91 -15.78 -28.74
N ARG A 418 -41.42 -16.00 -27.48
CA ARG A 418 -41.42 -17.32 -26.86
C ARG A 418 -42.82 -17.93 -26.72
N GLU A 419 -43.77 -17.14 -26.26
CA GLU A 419 -45.19 -17.56 -26.13
C GLU A 419 -45.79 -17.91 -27.50
N ASN A 420 -45.51 -17.12 -28.52
CA ASN A 420 -46.01 -17.34 -29.89
C ASN A 420 -45.34 -18.55 -30.58
N VAL A 421 -44.09 -18.88 -30.25
CA VAL A 421 -43.44 -20.11 -30.72
C VAL A 421 -44.11 -21.35 -30.10
N ALA A 422 -44.49 -21.28 -28.81
CA ALA A 422 -45.19 -22.39 -28.14
C ALA A 422 -46.55 -22.68 -28.77
N THR A 423 -47.23 -21.69 -29.36
CA THR A 423 -48.51 -21.81 -30.08
C THR A 423 -48.34 -22.11 -31.57
N GLY A 424 -47.11 -22.15 -32.07
CA GLY A 424 -46.80 -22.43 -33.49
C GLY A 424 -47.00 -21.22 -34.43
N LEU A 425 -47.24 -20.04 -33.90
CA LEU A 425 -47.50 -18.83 -34.67
C LEU A 425 -46.25 -18.15 -35.25
N ILE A 426 -45.09 -18.39 -34.62
CA ILE A 426 -43.79 -17.78 -34.97
C ILE A 426 -42.70 -18.85 -35.08
N SER A 427 -41.71 -18.60 -35.92
CA SER A 427 -40.58 -19.49 -36.14
C SER A 427 -39.66 -19.57 -34.92
N PRO A 428 -39.10 -20.76 -34.59
CA PRO A 428 -38.02 -20.88 -33.61
C PRO A 428 -36.78 -20.01 -33.90
N LEU A 429 -36.56 -19.65 -35.18
CA LEU A 429 -35.50 -18.76 -35.59
C LEU A 429 -35.74 -17.35 -35.06
N ASP A 430 -36.95 -16.83 -35.16
CA ASP A 430 -37.31 -15.48 -34.68
C ASP A 430 -37.17 -15.38 -33.16
N TYR A 431 -37.49 -16.45 -32.42
CA TYR A 431 -37.24 -16.51 -30.98
C TYR A 431 -35.76 -16.40 -30.65
N ARG A 432 -34.88 -17.11 -31.38
CA ARG A 432 -33.44 -17.03 -31.17
C ARG A 432 -32.88 -15.63 -31.43
N VAL A 433 -33.32 -14.99 -32.51
CA VAL A 433 -32.92 -13.62 -32.85
C VAL A 433 -33.33 -12.65 -31.71
N SER A 434 -34.58 -12.77 -31.26
CA SER A 434 -35.09 -11.94 -30.17
C SER A 434 -34.37 -12.19 -28.86
N GLN A 435 -34.07 -13.44 -28.53
CA GLN A 435 -33.31 -13.76 -27.31
C GLN A 435 -31.86 -13.29 -27.36
N THR A 436 -31.21 -13.45 -28.52
CA THR A 436 -29.83 -12.92 -28.69
C THR A 436 -29.80 -11.39 -28.55
N ALA A 437 -30.78 -10.72 -29.11
CA ALA A 437 -30.92 -9.26 -28.97
C ALA A 437 -31.12 -8.85 -27.50
N PHE A 438 -31.93 -9.57 -26.73
CA PHE A 438 -32.11 -9.35 -25.29
C PHE A 438 -30.80 -9.55 -24.51
N LEU A 439 -30.11 -10.67 -24.70
CA LEU A 439 -28.86 -10.93 -23.97
C LEU A 439 -27.75 -9.95 -24.35
N THR A 440 -27.71 -9.50 -25.59
CA THR A 440 -26.76 -8.47 -26.04
C THR A 440 -27.05 -7.12 -25.38
N THR A 441 -28.32 -6.69 -25.35
CA THR A 441 -28.73 -5.45 -24.68
C THR A 441 -28.53 -5.52 -23.16
N LYS A 442 -28.83 -6.67 -22.54
CA LYS A 442 -28.57 -6.93 -21.10
C LYS A 442 -27.08 -6.81 -20.76
N SER A 443 -26.20 -7.40 -21.59
CA SER A 443 -24.75 -7.25 -21.40
C SER A 443 -24.26 -5.82 -21.61
N GLY A 444 -24.84 -5.09 -22.56
CA GLY A 444 -24.56 -3.66 -22.78
C GLY A 444 -25.01 -2.78 -21.61
N LEU A 445 -26.18 -3.08 -21.02
CA LEU A 445 -26.65 -2.38 -19.81
C LEU A 445 -25.73 -2.66 -18.62
N LEU A 446 -25.31 -3.89 -18.41
CA LEU A 446 -24.37 -4.26 -17.36
C LEU A 446 -23.03 -3.51 -17.52
N ASP A 447 -22.52 -3.40 -18.76
CA ASP A 447 -21.33 -2.60 -19.06
C ASP A 447 -21.53 -1.11 -18.70
N ALA A 448 -22.67 -0.52 -19.05
CA ALA A 448 -22.95 0.88 -18.72
C ALA A 448 -23.03 1.11 -17.20
N ILE A 449 -23.64 0.19 -16.43
CA ILE A 449 -23.69 0.24 -14.97
C ILE A 449 -22.27 0.10 -14.37
N TYR A 450 -21.46 -0.83 -14.90
CA TYR A 450 -20.07 -0.98 -14.49
C TYR A 450 -19.26 0.30 -14.72
N GLN A 451 -19.34 0.88 -15.94
CA GLN A 451 -18.65 2.14 -16.26
C GLN A 451 -19.10 3.30 -15.36
N HIS A 452 -20.38 3.33 -14.99
CA HIS A 452 -20.89 4.32 -14.03
C HIS A 452 -20.24 4.15 -12.64
N ASN A 453 -20.15 2.94 -12.13
CA ASN A 453 -19.52 2.66 -10.84
C ASN A 453 -18.01 2.98 -10.85
N VAL A 454 -17.31 2.72 -11.96
CA VAL A 454 -15.91 3.12 -12.17
C VAL A 454 -15.79 4.66 -12.16
N ALA A 455 -16.62 5.36 -12.93
CA ALA A 455 -16.60 6.82 -12.97
C ALA A 455 -16.95 7.46 -11.61
N ALA A 456 -17.85 6.85 -10.84
CA ALA A 456 -18.15 7.27 -9.47
C ALA A 456 -16.94 7.08 -8.52
N ALA A 457 -16.19 5.97 -8.66
CA ALA A 457 -14.98 5.74 -7.90
C ALA A 457 -13.86 6.74 -8.28
N GLU A 458 -13.69 7.04 -9.57
CA GLU A 458 -12.76 8.07 -10.04
C GLU A 458 -13.16 9.48 -9.54
N TRP A 459 -14.46 9.79 -9.53
CA TRP A 459 -14.96 11.04 -8.96
C TRP A 459 -14.60 11.17 -7.48
N ASP A 460 -14.84 10.14 -6.68
CA ASP A 460 -14.50 10.15 -5.25
C ASP A 460 -12.99 10.33 -5.02
N ARG A 461 -12.14 9.75 -5.89
CA ARG A 461 -10.68 9.95 -5.86
C ARG A 461 -10.32 11.40 -6.20
N ALA A 462 -10.85 11.93 -7.30
CA ALA A 462 -10.56 13.27 -7.77
C ALA A 462 -11.08 14.36 -6.82
N ALA A 463 -12.22 14.12 -6.15
CA ALA A 463 -12.79 14.99 -5.13
C ALA A 463 -12.13 14.85 -3.73
N GLY A 464 -11.20 13.89 -3.56
CA GLY A 464 -10.50 13.64 -2.31
C GLY A 464 -11.40 13.08 -1.20
N ARG A 465 -12.39 12.25 -1.55
CA ARG A 465 -13.37 11.68 -0.62
C ARG A 465 -12.94 10.36 0.02
N TYR A 466 -11.86 9.76 -0.44
CA TYR A 466 -11.32 8.53 0.16
C TYR A 466 -10.82 8.78 1.58
N PHE A 467 -10.80 7.71 2.38
CA PHE A 467 -10.27 7.72 3.74
C PHE A 467 -8.82 8.22 3.78
N GLN A 468 -8.52 9.06 4.77
CA GLN A 468 -7.20 9.60 5.05
C GLN A 468 -6.96 9.53 6.55
N PHE A 469 -5.74 9.16 6.95
CA PHE A 469 -5.35 9.26 8.35
C PHE A 469 -5.22 10.73 8.73
N SER A 470 -5.93 11.16 9.76
CA SER A 470 -5.71 12.46 10.39
C SER A 470 -4.62 12.31 11.45
N TYR A 471 -3.54 13.07 11.30
CA TYR A 471 -2.51 13.16 12.32
C TYR A 471 -2.74 14.46 13.08
N GLU A 472 -3.23 14.35 14.31
CA GLU A 472 -3.13 15.45 15.26
C GLU A 472 -1.65 15.65 15.55
N THR A 473 -1.12 16.82 15.22
CA THR A 473 0.16 17.26 15.77
C THR A 473 -0.05 17.38 17.27
N HIS A 474 0.26 16.31 18.02
CA HIS A 474 0.46 16.43 19.45
C HIS A 474 1.54 17.49 19.64
N LYS A 475 1.11 18.72 19.90
CA LYS A 475 1.89 19.65 20.66
C LYS A 475 2.13 18.92 21.97
N SER A 476 3.27 18.24 22.08
CA SER A 476 3.83 17.87 23.37
C SER A 476 4.10 19.17 24.11
N GLY A 477 3.02 19.72 24.67
CA GLY A 477 3.08 20.76 25.65
C GLY A 477 3.86 20.18 26.82
N SER A 478 5.01 20.72 27.04
CA SER A 478 5.71 20.73 28.31
C SER A 478 4.71 20.95 29.45
N GLN A 479 4.23 19.84 30.02
CA GLN A 479 3.60 19.79 31.32
C GLN A 479 3.92 18.44 31.96
N ALA A 480 5.13 18.36 32.49
CA ALA A 480 5.56 17.53 33.59
C ALA A 480 6.88 18.17 34.05
N ASP A 481 6.88 18.98 35.06
CA ASP A 481 7.05 18.71 36.44
C ASP A 481 7.03 20.02 37.25
N LYS A 482 6.11 20.03 38.16
CA LYS A 482 6.28 20.69 39.45
C LYS A 482 6.36 19.61 40.50
#